data_a2168e4d6429bde300e11bf151daf529
#
_entry.id   a2168e4d6429bde300e11bf151daf529
#
_cell.length_a   1.000
_cell.length_b   1.000
_cell.length_c   1.000
_cell.angle_alpha   90.00
_cell.angle_beta   90.00
_cell.angle_gamma   90.00
#
_symmetry.space_group_name_H-M   'P 1'
#
loop_
_entity.id
_entity.type
_entity.pdbx_description
1 polymer ?
#
loop_
_entity_poly.entity_id
_entity_poly.type
_entity_poly.pdbx_seq_one_letter_code
_entity_poly.pdbx_strand_id
1 'polypeptide(L)'
;MIKSIDIYHLKHFYSFTKKYKKNTFWGLIMIPLSISSNLLFPWLVIQIIDKKLMPGQLDGLYILIFWMLIVLIVNYFADAFYSYFLRKTGQAAVFDMRKVLFERILCFPQSYFDKVPTGVTLARLTNDLEAIGESFVLGILGIIKDGINTVALLIFMLIIDWQLSLVILCVFPPILYLTQFVRKKLRAQYLITHSALAKGTGFLQECLAGLKTVQLFGAEPEVEMQYRNNTSTFMRAQLKANKYDAALYSLITGITSITIGLIIWYGADKIMQSTLSLGVLIAFINTLEKIFVPLRDFTSQITGIQRSFAAFDHIEELFIEPVEENLKPHIKLEDVKNNLIDFRSLEFKNVSYQYKKEDEYVLRHVSFTLKKGEKLALVGETGSGKSTIIRLISKSYMNYEGSILLNGIELSSIPKKSILHLFSLMQQDVFLFDEDLNFNISLGNKDLDDNDVIDAAKYVYAHNFIVGLPGQYKFKLKNSGGNLSAGQAQLISFARAIAQGGHVLMLDEATSSVDSLTEELIQMAIGKLLKDKTVIAIAHRLSTIKNSDQILVIKRGQIVERGSHEDLLVNQGPYASLLQEGTVLANDARKET
;
A
#
# COMPACT_ATOMS: atom_id res chain seq x y z
N MET A 1 16.82 -22.78 7.94
CA MET A 1 17.75 -22.82 6.83
C MET A 1 17.40 -21.68 5.92
N ILE A 2 18.31 -20.79 5.70
CA ILE A 2 18.22 -19.64 4.82
C ILE A 2 18.15 -20.23 3.42
N LYS A 3 16.91 -20.35 2.85
CA LYS A 3 16.77 -20.39 1.40
C LYS A 3 17.53 -19.16 0.92
N SER A 4 18.43 -19.36 -0.01
CA SER A 4 19.31 -18.36 -0.61
C SER A 4 18.80 -16.95 -0.35
N ILE A 5 19.59 -16.16 0.40
CA ILE A 5 19.41 -14.72 0.44
C ILE A 5 19.28 -14.35 -1.03
N ASP A 6 18.08 -13.92 -1.43
CA ASP A 6 17.85 -13.75 -2.86
C ASP A 6 18.67 -12.54 -3.27
N ILE A 7 19.83 -12.82 -3.85
CA ILE A 7 20.82 -11.82 -4.28
C ILE A 7 20.14 -10.78 -5.21
N TYR A 8 19.04 -11.20 -5.82
CA TYR A 8 18.22 -10.36 -6.67
C TYR A 8 17.55 -9.22 -5.86
N HIS A 9 16.89 -9.51 -4.74
CA HIS A 9 16.27 -8.48 -3.89
C HIS A 9 17.30 -7.53 -3.30
N LEU A 10 18.46 -8.07 -2.89
CA LEU A 10 19.61 -7.28 -2.45
C LEU A 10 20.07 -6.31 -3.54
N LYS A 11 20.21 -6.78 -4.78
CA LYS A 11 20.65 -5.99 -5.91
C LYS A 11 19.62 -4.90 -6.28
N HIS A 12 18.33 -5.23 -6.20
CA HIS A 12 17.26 -4.28 -6.47
C HIS A 12 17.24 -3.16 -5.42
N PHE A 13 17.29 -3.50 -4.12
CA PHE A 13 17.38 -2.50 -3.05
C PHE A 13 18.67 -1.67 -3.13
N TYR A 14 19.79 -2.30 -3.49
CA TYR A 14 21.05 -1.61 -3.68
C TYR A 14 20.96 -0.51 -4.75
N SER A 15 20.14 -0.68 -5.78
CA SER A 15 19.94 0.35 -6.81
C SER A 15 19.40 1.66 -6.22
N PHE A 16 18.53 1.60 -5.22
CA PHE A 16 17.99 2.76 -4.51
C PHE A 16 18.95 3.32 -3.46
N THR A 17 19.71 2.45 -2.77
CA THR A 17 20.70 2.91 -1.77
C THR A 17 21.96 3.49 -2.41
N LYS A 18 22.31 3.10 -3.64
CA LYS A 18 23.49 3.58 -4.39
C LYS A 18 23.55 5.10 -4.48
N LYS A 19 22.42 5.78 -4.55
CA LYS A 19 22.31 7.25 -4.56
C LYS A 19 22.85 7.87 -3.25
N TYR A 20 22.75 7.14 -2.13
CA TYR A 20 23.10 7.58 -0.79
C TYR A 20 24.44 7.00 -0.30
N LYS A 21 25.33 6.60 -1.23
CA LYS A 21 26.63 5.97 -0.94
C LYS A 21 27.51 6.74 0.06
N LYS A 22 27.42 8.08 0.13
CA LYS A 22 28.14 8.89 1.11
C LYS A 22 27.70 8.57 2.55
N ASN A 23 26.41 8.51 2.80
CA ASN A 23 25.87 8.17 4.13
C ASN A 23 26.21 6.73 4.49
N THR A 24 26.07 5.79 3.56
CA THR A 24 26.43 4.39 3.76
C THR A 24 27.92 4.24 4.08
N PHE A 25 28.78 4.97 3.37
CA PHE A 25 30.25 4.98 3.63
C PHE A 25 30.59 5.48 5.04
N TRP A 26 30.00 6.62 5.46
CA TRP A 26 30.22 7.13 6.82
C TRP A 26 29.68 6.17 7.89
N GLY A 27 28.55 5.53 7.66
CA GLY A 27 28.05 4.48 8.54
C GLY A 27 29.00 3.29 8.63
N LEU A 28 29.48 2.78 7.50
CA LEU A 28 30.37 1.62 7.47
C LEU A 28 31.74 1.89 8.10
N ILE A 29 32.29 3.11 7.97
CA ILE A 29 33.59 3.47 8.56
C ILE A 29 33.55 3.54 10.09
N MET A 30 32.35 3.71 10.67
CA MET A 30 32.15 3.69 12.12
C MET A 30 32.21 2.26 12.71
N ILE A 31 32.05 1.21 11.91
CA ILE A 31 32.10 -0.18 12.37
C ILE A 31 33.50 -0.54 12.91
N PRO A 32 34.59 -0.37 12.15
CA PRO A 32 35.93 -0.63 12.67
C PRO A 32 36.25 0.21 13.92
N LEU A 33 35.80 1.46 13.97
CA LEU A 33 36.04 2.34 15.13
C LEU A 33 35.31 1.81 16.38
N SER A 34 34.04 1.39 16.24
CA SER A 34 33.27 0.78 17.33
C SER A 34 33.91 -0.54 17.80
N ILE A 35 34.31 -1.42 16.85
CA ILE A 35 34.96 -2.69 17.19
C ILE A 35 36.32 -2.46 17.91
N SER A 36 37.14 -1.54 17.40
CA SER A 36 38.43 -1.20 18.04
C SER A 36 38.21 -0.67 19.45
N SER A 37 37.22 0.19 19.68
CA SER A 37 36.87 0.70 21.01
C SER A 37 36.39 -0.43 21.93
N ASN A 38 35.61 -1.39 21.41
CA ASN A 38 35.16 -2.56 22.17
C ASN A 38 36.31 -3.49 22.59
N LEU A 39 37.41 -3.57 21.81
CA LEU A 39 38.62 -4.32 22.13
C LEU A 39 39.52 -3.55 23.09
N LEU A 40 39.66 -2.24 22.91
CA LEU A 40 40.52 -1.39 23.77
C LEU A 40 39.99 -1.31 25.21
N PHE A 41 38.66 -1.34 25.40
CA PHE A 41 38.10 -1.23 26.74
C PHE A 41 38.54 -2.35 27.69
N PRO A 42 38.41 -3.66 27.40
CA PRO A 42 38.91 -4.71 28.28
C PRO A 42 40.44 -4.70 28.41
N TRP A 43 41.15 -4.28 27.36
CA TRP A 43 42.63 -4.12 27.48
C TRP A 43 42.99 -3.03 28.48
N LEU A 44 42.31 -1.87 28.50
CA LEU A 44 42.53 -0.81 29.49
C LEU A 44 42.18 -1.29 30.91
N VAL A 45 41.12 -2.09 31.07
CA VAL A 45 40.75 -2.69 32.36
C VAL A 45 41.93 -3.54 32.90
N ILE A 46 42.53 -4.37 32.05
CA ILE A 46 43.71 -5.17 32.42
C ILE A 46 44.85 -4.25 32.87
N GLN A 47 45.18 -3.20 32.08
CA GLN A 47 46.28 -2.28 32.43
C GLN A 47 46.04 -1.53 33.76
N ILE A 48 44.80 -1.11 34.02
CA ILE A 48 44.43 -0.41 35.27
C ILE A 48 44.58 -1.35 36.47
N ILE A 49 44.06 -2.56 36.38
CA ILE A 49 44.07 -3.49 37.52
C ILE A 49 45.46 -4.01 37.77
N ASP A 50 46.12 -4.55 36.76
CA ASP A 50 47.38 -5.28 36.95
C ASP A 50 48.58 -4.36 37.17
N LYS A 51 48.62 -3.20 36.49
CA LYS A 51 49.80 -2.31 36.59
C LYS A 51 49.66 -1.17 37.59
N LYS A 52 48.42 -0.89 38.04
CA LYS A 52 48.19 0.26 38.93
C LYS A 52 47.56 -0.14 40.27
N LEU A 53 46.44 -0.87 40.24
CA LEU A 53 45.70 -1.21 41.46
C LEU A 53 46.38 -2.30 42.27
N MET A 54 46.82 -3.40 41.64
CA MET A 54 47.45 -4.51 42.35
C MET A 54 48.79 -4.15 42.96
N PRO A 55 49.69 -3.38 42.27
CA PRO A 55 50.95 -2.94 42.89
C PRO A 55 50.80 -1.75 43.85
N GLY A 56 49.60 -1.18 43.99
CA GLY A 56 49.31 0.02 44.80
C GLY A 56 49.93 1.31 44.25
N GLN A 57 50.35 1.34 42.98
CA GLN A 57 50.97 2.50 42.31
C GLN A 57 49.87 3.38 41.68
N LEU A 58 49.46 4.40 42.41
CA LEU A 58 48.42 5.32 41.93
C LEU A 58 48.93 6.35 40.91
N ASP A 59 50.24 6.48 40.74
CA ASP A 59 50.85 7.41 39.80
C ASP A 59 50.46 7.08 38.35
N GLY A 60 49.80 8.06 37.67
CA GLY A 60 49.33 7.90 36.31
C GLY A 60 48.03 7.09 36.16
N LEU A 61 47.37 6.67 37.24
CA LEU A 61 46.07 6.00 37.21
C LEU A 61 45.01 6.87 36.53
N TYR A 62 45.03 8.18 36.84
CA TYR A 62 44.10 9.14 36.25
C TYR A 62 44.24 9.22 34.71
N ILE A 63 45.40 9.00 34.14
CA ILE A 63 45.62 8.99 32.70
C ILE A 63 44.94 7.78 32.05
N LEU A 64 45.05 6.60 32.66
CA LEU A 64 44.39 5.38 32.15
C LEU A 64 42.85 5.48 32.25
N ILE A 65 42.36 6.05 33.36
CA ILE A 65 40.92 6.31 33.53
C ILE A 65 40.42 7.33 32.48
N PHE A 66 41.19 8.39 32.22
CA PHE A 66 40.90 9.37 31.19
C PHE A 66 40.81 8.73 29.79
N TRP A 67 41.78 7.87 29.43
CA TRP A 67 41.71 7.11 28.17
C TRP A 67 40.54 6.15 28.13
N MET A 68 40.20 5.49 29.23
CA MET A 68 39.03 4.62 29.31
C MET A 68 37.74 5.40 29.06
N LEU A 69 37.60 6.61 29.63
CA LEU A 69 36.47 7.50 29.36
C LEU A 69 36.41 7.94 27.89
N ILE A 70 37.55 8.28 27.29
CA ILE A 70 37.62 8.62 25.86
C ILE A 70 37.16 7.43 25.01
N VAL A 71 37.63 6.23 25.27
CA VAL A 71 37.24 5.02 24.52
C VAL A 71 35.74 4.76 24.64
N LEU A 72 35.14 4.95 25.83
CA LEU A 72 33.67 4.83 26.00
C LEU A 72 32.91 5.88 25.21
N ILE A 73 33.36 7.14 25.23
CA ILE A 73 32.75 8.24 24.47
C ILE A 73 32.87 7.96 22.98
N VAL A 74 34.05 7.56 22.49
CA VAL A 74 34.26 7.21 21.08
C VAL A 74 33.40 6.03 20.66
N ASN A 75 33.30 5.00 21.50
CA ASN A 75 32.38 3.87 21.21
C ASN A 75 30.92 4.31 21.07
N TYR A 76 30.46 5.11 22.05
CA TYR A 76 29.07 5.64 22.02
C TYR A 76 28.79 6.44 20.75
N PHE A 77 29.66 7.38 20.38
CA PHE A 77 29.48 8.16 19.17
C PHE A 77 29.65 7.32 17.91
N ALA A 78 30.57 6.36 17.87
CA ALA A 78 30.72 5.46 16.74
C ALA A 78 29.44 4.64 16.50
N ASP A 79 28.84 4.10 17.55
CA ASP A 79 27.56 3.34 17.45
C ASP A 79 26.37 4.23 17.11
N ALA A 80 26.32 5.43 17.68
CA ALA A 80 25.29 6.42 17.38
C ALA A 80 25.34 6.86 15.91
N PHE A 81 26.51 7.22 15.39
CA PHE A 81 26.70 7.63 14.00
C PHE A 81 26.50 6.47 13.02
N TYR A 82 26.98 5.27 13.34
CA TYR A 82 26.68 4.06 12.59
C TYR A 82 25.16 3.89 12.41
N SER A 83 24.43 3.86 13.51
CA SER A 83 22.97 3.70 13.49
C SER A 83 22.27 4.84 12.73
N TYR A 84 22.68 6.09 12.97
CA TYR A 84 22.09 7.26 12.33
C TYR A 84 22.27 7.25 10.82
N PHE A 85 23.50 7.06 10.31
CA PHE A 85 23.76 7.10 8.88
C PHE A 85 23.09 5.95 8.13
N LEU A 86 23.06 4.76 8.73
CA LEU A 86 22.38 3.62 8.10
C LEU A 86 20.85 3.78 8.11
N ARG A 87 20.25 4.21 9.22
CA ARG A 87 18.80 4.52 9.25
C ARG A 87 18.44 5.60 8.24
N LYS A 88 19.25 6.66 8.16
CA LYS A 88 19.07 7.72 7.17
C LYS A 88 19.11 7.18 5.73
N THR A 89 20.04 6.28 5.43
CA THR A 89 20.13 5.63 4.10
C THR A 89 18.90 4.77 3.82
N GLY A 90 18.46 3.95 4.78
CA GLY A 90 17.28 3.10 4.65
C GLY A 90 16.01 3.91 4.41
N GLN A 91 15.77 4.93 5.21
CA GLN A 91 14.58 5.79 5.06
C GLN A 91 14.58 6.59 3.76
N ALA A 92 15.75 7.06 3.31
CA ALA A 92 15.86 7.75 2.03
C ALA A 92 15.60 6.81 0.84
N ALA A 93 16.06 5.56 0.90
CA ALA A 93 15.77 4.55 -0.11
C ALA A 93 14.28 4.19 -0.14
N VAL A 94 13.63 4.03 1.03
CA VAL A 94 12.18 3.79 1.15
C VAL A 94 11.38 4.96 0.57
N PHE A 95 11.80 6.19 0.83
CA PHE A 95 11.16 7.37 0.28
C PHE A 95 11.20 7.37 -1.27
N ASP A 96 12.38 7.11 -1.86
CA ASP A 96 12.53 7.04 -3.32
C ASP A 96 11.71 5.87 -3.90
N MET A 97 11.70 4.70 -3.25
CA MET A 97 10.88 3.55 -3.67
C MET A 97 9.39 3.87 -3.62
N ARG A 98 8.92 4.51 -2.53
CA ARG A 98 7.52 4.90 -2.36
C ARG A 98 7.07 5.84 -3.46
N LYS A 99 7.91 6.83 -3.80
CA LYS A 99 7.63 7.77 -4.88
C LYS A 99 7.46 7.06 -6.23
N VAL A 100 8.43 6.22 -6.60
CA VAL A 100 8.41 5.47 -7.87
C VAL A 100 7.22 4.53 -7.95
N LEU A 101 6.92 3.81 -6.85
CA LEU A 101 5.77 2.91 -6.79
C LEU A 101 4.44 3.65 -6.87
N PHE A 102 4.31 4.78 -6.18
CA PHE A 102 3.09 5.59 -6.24
C PHE A 102 2.83 6.11 -7.67
N GLU A 103 3.86 6.68 -8.32
CA GLU A 103 3.77 7.10 -9.72
C GLU A 103 3.35 5.95 -10.64
N ARG A 104 3.87 4.74 -10.39
CA ARG A 104 3.55 3.55 -11.17
C ARG A 104 2.11 3.04 -10.91
N ILE A 105 1.65 3.02 -9.66
CA ILE A 105 0.30 2.60 -9.28
C ILE A 105 -0.76 3.50 -9.92
N LEU A 106 -0.50 4.80 -10.05
CA LEU A 106 -1.40 5.72 -10.75
C LEU A 106 -1.58 5.36 -12.24
N CYS A 107 -0.65 4.59 -12.81
CA CYS A 107 -0.70 4.11 -14.19
C CYS A 107 -1.20 2.65 -14.32
N PHE A 108 -1.67 2.03 -13.23
CA PHE A 108 -2.21 0.66 -13.31
C PHE A 108 -3.57 0.64 -13.98
N PRO A 109 -3.87 -0.43 -14.74
CA PRO A 109 -5.20 -0.61 -15.33
C PRO A 109 -6.25 -0.87 -14.25
N GLN A 110 -7.50 -0.53 -14.55
CA GLN A 110 -8.63 -0.76 -13.64
C GLN A 110 -8.75 -2.24 -13.22
N SER A 111 -8.42 -3.15 -14.14
CA SER A 111 -8.44 -4.60 -13.88
C SER A 111 -7.52 -5.05 -12.73
N TYR A 112 -6.52 -4.27 -12.36
CA TYR A 112 -5.71 -4.50 -11.16
C TYR A 112 -6.52 -4.21 -9.89
N PHE A 113 -7.19 -3.06 -9.83
CA PHE A 113 -7.95 -2.63 -8.65
C PHE A 113 -9.22 -3.46 -8.44
N ASP A 114 -9.76 -4.08 -9.49
CA ASP A 114 -10.87 -5.03 -9.37
C ASP A 114 -10.44 -6.36 -8.71
N LYS A 115 -9.17 -6.75 -8.88
CA LYS A 115 -8.62 -7.99 -8.32
C LYS A 115 -8.00 -7.81 -6.94
N VAL A 116 -7.37 -6.65 -6.72
CA VAL A 116 -6.61 -6.34 -5.51
C VAL A 116 -7.29 -5.23 -4.72
N PRO A 117 -7.79 -5.53 -3.51
CA PRO A 117 -8.38 -4.50 -2.66
C PRO A 117 -7.42 -3.34 -2.42
N THR A 118 -7.92 -2.11 -2.42
CA THR A 118 -7.11 -0.89 -2.21
C THR A 118 -6.33 -0.90 -0.90
N GLY A 119 -6.90 -1.52 0.15
CA GLY A 119 -6.23 -1.70 1.44
C GLY A 119 -4.95 -2.55 1.36
N VAL A 120 -4.90 -3.56 0.48
CA VAL A 120 -3.70 -4.37 0.24
C VAL A 120 -2.62 -3.54 -0.42
N THR A 121 -2.98 -2.77 -1.45
CA THR A 121 -2.04 -1.86 -2.14
C THR A 121 -1.50 -0.79 -1.19
N LEU A 122 -2.37 -0.24 -0.32
CA LEU A 122 -1.96 0.71 0.72
C LEU A 122 -0.98 0.07 1.72
N ALA A 123 -1.27 -1.15 2.20
CA ALA A 123 -0.38 -1.88 3.11
C ALA A 123 0.99 -2.14 2.49
N ARG A 124 1.05 -2.43 1.19
CA ARG A 124 2.32 -2.59 0.45
C ARG A 124 3.12 -1.29 0.40
N LEU A 125 2.47 -0.13 0.14
CA LEU A 125 3.11 1.18 0.10
C LEU A 125 3.54 1.72 1.47
N THR A 126 2.95 1.21 2.55
CA THR A 126 3.25 1.63 3.92
C THR A 126 4.06 0.57 4.66
N ASN A 127 3.43 -0.48 5.11
CA ASN A 127 4.01 -1.47 6.02
C ASN A 127 5.15 -2.29 5.39
N ASP A 128 4.99 -2.72 4.12
CA ASP A 128 6.01 -3.56 3.46
C ASP A 128 7.25 -2.73 3.14
N LEU A 129 7.10 -1.49 2.66
CA LEU A 129 8.24 -0.60 2.44
C LEU A 129 8.96 -0.23 3.74
N GLU A 130 8.23 -0.02 4.85
CA GLU A 130 8.82 0.24 6.16
C GLU A 130 9.60 -0.98 6.67
N ALA A 131 9.03 -2.19 6.54
CA ALA A 131 9.70 -3.44 6.90
C ALA A 131 11.00 -3.64 6.11
N ILE A 132 11.04 -3.28 4.82
CA ILE A 132 12.25 -3.29 4.00
C ILE A 132 13.28 -2.30 4.55
N GLY A 133 12.89 -1.06 4.81
CA GLY A 133 13.81 -0.01 5.28
C GLY A 133 14.45 -0.31 6.64
N GLU A 134 13.66 -0.80 7.59
CA GLU A 134 14.14 -1.13 8.93
C GLU A 134 15.01 -2.38 8.96
N SER A 135 14.52 -3.46 8.38
CA SER A 135 15.15 -4.76 8.55
C SER A 135 16.32 -5.00 7.60
N PHE A 136 16.30 -4.39 6.42
CA PHE A 136 17.34 -4.63 5.43
C PHE A 136 18.65 -3.94 5.80
N VAL A 137 18.58 -2.65 6.17
CA VAL A 137 19.77 -1.87 6.48
C VAL A 137 20.29 -2.20 7.88
N LEU A 138 19.41 -2.25 8.89
CA LEU A 138 19.81 -2.52 10.27
C LEU A 138 19.96 -4.01 10.56
N GLY A 139 19.12 -4.85 9.96
CA GLY A 139 19.17 -6.29 10.19
C GLY A 139 20.41 -6.93 9.60
N ILE A 140 20.67 -6.80 8.30
CA ILE A 140 21.80 -7.45 7.63
C ILE A 140 23.14 -6.86 8.10
N LEU A 141 23.26 -5.54 8.09
CA LEU A 141 24.50 -4.88 8.50
C LEU A 141 24.72 -4.98 10.02
N GLY A 142 23.64 -5.04 10.81
CA GLY A 142 23.71 -5.34 12.24
C GLY A 142 24.28 -6.72 12.51
N ILE A 143 23.77 -7.76 11.86
CA ILE A 143 24.29 -9.14 11.98
C ILE A 143 25.76 -9.20 11.59
N ILE A 144 26.15 -8.53 10.52
CA ILE A 144 27.55 -8.50 10.08
C ILE A 144 28.44 -7.81 11.13
N LYS A 145 28.01 -6.63 11.62
CA LYS A 145 28.73 -5.91 12.67
C LYS A 145 28.88 -6.76 13.94
N ASP A 146 27.77 -7.33 14.43
CA ASP A 146 27.74 -8.13 15.65
C ASP A 146 28.59 -9.41 15.51
N GLY A 147 28.53 -10.03 14.31
CA GLY A 147 29.36 -11.19 13.98
C GLY A 147 30.85 -10.86 13.99
N ILE A 148 31.26 -9.77 13.31
CA ILE A 148 32.66 -9.32 13.29
C ILE A 148 33.12 -8.95 14.69
N ASN A 149 32.30 -8.22 15.46
CA ASN A 149 32.62 -7.84 16.85
C ASN A 149 32.81 -9.07 17.76
N THR A 150 31.92 -10.05 17.66
CA THR A 150 32.00 -11.30 18.44
C THR A 150 33.27 -12.10 18.08
N VAL A 151 33.58 -12.25 16.79
CA VAL A 151 34.82 -12.92 16.35
C VAL A 151 36.06 -12.16 16.82
N ALA A 152 36.08 -10.83 16.71
CA ALA A 152 37.18 -10.00 17.16
C ALA A 152 37.42 -10.12 18.68
N LEU A 153 36.34 -10.13 19.49
CA LEU A 153 36.42 -10.34 20.92
C LEU A 153 36.91 -11.75 21.27
N LEU A 154 36.46 -12.78 20.58
CA LEU A 154 36.95 -14.16 20.78
C LEU A 154 38.43 -14.30 20.44
N ILE A 155 38.90 -13.72 19.34
CA ILE A 155 40.30 -13.69 18.96
C ILE A 155 41.13 -12.95 20.05
N PHE A 156 40.65 -11.80 20.50
CA PHE A 156 41.27 -11.04 21.56
C PHE A 156 41.44 -11.87 22.85
N MET A 157 40.39 -12.59 23.26
CA MET A 157 40.42 -13.45 24.43
C MET A 157 41.41 -14.62 24.26
N LEU A 158 41.43 -15.25 23.05
CA LEU A 158 42.36 -16.34 22.73
C LEU A 158 43.86 -15.89 22.81
N ILE A 159 44.14 -14.66 22.40
CA ILE A 159 45.52 -14.10 22.47
C ILE A 159 45.94 -13.85 23.93
N ILE A 160 45.00 -13.45 24.80
CA ILE A 160 45.30 -13.13 26.20
C ILE A 160 45.51 -14.41 27.02
N ASP A 161 44.53 -15.32 27.02
CA ASP A 161 44.59 -16.63 27.64
C ASP A 161 43.76 -17.66 26.87
N TRP A 162 44.43 -18.56 26.16
CA TRP A 162 43.74 -19.55 25.31
C TRP A 162 42.97 -20.60 26.13
N GLN A 163 43.41 -20.88 27.38
CA GLN A 163 42.79 -21.92 28.21
C GLN A 163 41.47 -21.42 28.80
N LEU A 164 41.39 -20.18 29.28
CA LEU A 164 40.13 -19.55 29.69
C LEU A 164 39.18 -19.39 28.51
N SER A 165 39.70 -19.05 27.34
CA SER A 165 38.89 -18.94 26.11
C SER A 165 38.32 -20.27 25.68
N LEU A 166 39.02 -21.39 25.93
CA LEU A 166 38.52 -22.72 25.63
C LEU A 166 37.32 -23.10 26.51
N VAL A 167 37.28 -22.64 27.77
CA VAL A 167 36.09 -22.80 28.62
C VAL A 167 34.87 -22.15 27.98
N ILE A 168 35.02 -20.92 27.46
CA ILE A 168 33.91 -20.23 26.76
C ILE A 168 33.51 -20.97 25.51
N LEU A 169 34.48 -21.40 24.67
CA LEU A 169 34.24 -22.15 23.45
C LEU A 169 33.52 -23.48 23.69
N CYS A 170 33.79 -24.17 24.80
CA CYS A 170 33.10 -25.40 25.19
C CYS A 170 31.65 -25.16 25.57
N VAL A 171 31.30 -24.00 26.11
CA VAL A 171 29.93 -23.62 26.48
C VAL A 171 29.12 -23.15 25.27
N PHE A 172 29.77 -22.69 24.21
CA PHE A 172 29.14 -22.12 23.04
C PHE A 172 28.21 -23.12 22.30
N PRO A 173 28.61 -24.38 21.97
CA PRO A 173 27.74 -25.33 21.30
C PRO A 173 26.46 -25.71 22.08
N PRO A 174 26.52 -25.99 23.42
CA PRO A 174 25.32 -26.19 24.23
C PRO A 174 24.33 -25.01 24.18
N ILE A 175 24.84 -23.76 24.26
CA ILE A 175 24.01 -22.57 24.16
C ILE A 175 23.30 -22.52 22.81
N LEU A 176 24.02 -22.69 21.71
CA LEU A 176 23.43 -22.68 20.36
C LEU A 176 22.35 -23.74 20.20
N TYR A 177 22.60 -24.95 20.68
CA TYR A 177 21.63 -26.05 20.61
C TYR A 177 20.36 -25.77 21.40
N LEU A 178 20.49 -25.38 22.68
CA LEU A 178 19.36 -25.07 23.56
C LEU A 178 18.58 -23.87 23.05
N THR A 179 19.27 -22.84 22.61
CA THR A 179 18.66 -21.63 22.02
C THR A 179 17.85 -21.99 20.77
N GLN A 180 18.39 -22.80 19.85
CA GLN A 180 17.66 -23.26 18.66
C GLN A 180 16.43 -24.09 19.00
N PHE A 181 16.51 -24.96 20.01
CA PHE A 181 15.38 -25.78 20.47
C PHE A 181 14.22 -24.93 20.98
N VAL A 182 14.52 -23.97 21.90
CA VAL A 182 13.49 -23.07 22.44
C VAL A 182 12.91 -22.15 21.35
N ARG A 183 13.76 -21.63 20.46
CA ARG A 183 13.34 -20.79 19.33
C ARG A 183 12.37 -21.49 18.40
N LYS A 184 12.58 -22.76 18.09
CA LYS A 184 11.66 -23.53 17.23
C LYS A 184 10.24 -23.58 17.84
N LYS A 185 10.15 -23.78 19.15
CA LYS A 185 8.87 -23.76 19.89
C LYS A 185 8.27 -22.36 19.95
N LEU A 186 9.06 -21.35 20.23
CA LEU A 186 8.65 -19.95 20.26
C LEU A 186 8.06 -19.51 18.91
N ARG A 187 8.75 -19.80 17.80
CA ARG A 187 8.28 -19.48 16.45
C ARG A 187 6.92 -20.11 16.13
N ALA A 188 6.72 -21.37 16.52
CA ALA A 188 5.44 -22.04 16.31
C ALA A 188 4.30 -21.33 17.09
N GLN A 189 4.57 -20.88 18.33
CA GLN A 189 3.57 -20.13 19.11
C GLN A 189 3.31 -18.73 18.54
N TYR A 190 4.30 -18.02 18.06
CA TYR A 190 4.10 -16.73 17.40
C TYR A 190 3.20 -16.83 16.17
N LEU A 191 3.32 -17.87 15.35
CA LEU A 191 2.42 -18.09 14.20
C LEU A 191 0.96 -18.25 14.66
N ILE A 192 0.72 -19.00 15.75
CA ILE A 192 -0.62 -19.18 16.33
C ILE A 192 -1.13 -17.83 16.87
N THR A 193 -0.29 -17.10 17.58
CA THR A 193 -0.62 -15.79 18.15
C THR A 193 -1.01 -14.79 17.04
N HIS A 194 -0.22 -14.71 15.95
CA HIS A 194 -0.52 -13.83 14.82
C HIS A 194 -1.85 -14.21 14.14
N SER A 195 -2.10 -15.51 13.93
CA SER A 195 -3.36 -15.97 13.36
C SER A 195 -4.56 -15.63 14.25
N ALA A 196 -4.42 -15.81 15.58
CA ALA A 196 -5.48 -15.47 16.54
C ALA A 196 -5.72 -13.95 16.62
N LEU A 197 -4.65 -13.15 16.59
CA LEU A 197 -4.75 -11.69 16.53
C LEU A 197 -5.46 -11.23 15.27
N ALA A 198 -5.07 -11.76 14.09
CA ALA A 198 -5.68 -11.41 12.81
C ALA A 198 -7.20 -11.72 12.81
N LYS A 199 -7.61 -12.88 13.35
CA LYS A 199 -9.03 -13.22 13.51
C LYS A 199 -9.77 -12.25 14.43
N GLY A 200 -9.18 -11.91 15.58
CA GLY A 200 -9.78 -10.97 16.52
C GLY A 200 -9.91 -9.56 15.96
N THR A 201 -8.87 -9.09 15.26
CA THR A 201 -8.88 -7.76 14.62
C THR A 201 -9.88 -7.69 13.45
N GLY A 202 -9.93 -8.75 12.62
CA GLY A 202 -10.91 -8.84 11.52
C GLY A 202 -12.35 -8.81 12.04
N PHE A 203 -12.65 -9.59 13.07
CA PHE A 203 -13.97 -9.57 13.70
C PHE A 203 -14.32 -8.21 14.32
N LEU A 204 -13.35 -7.56 14.99
CA LEU A 204 -13.55 -6.21 15.52
C LEU A 204 -13.85 -5.19 14.41
N GLN A 205 -13.12 -5.26 13.29
CA GLN A 205 -13.36 -4.40 12.13
C GLN A 205 -14.77 -4.62 11.56
N GLU A 206 -15.20 -5.87 11.43
CA GLU A 206 -16.55 -6.23 10.97
C GLU A 206 -17.64 -5.66 11.90
N CYS A 207 -17.46 -5.83 13.23
CA CYS A 207 -18.39 -5.30 14.23
C CYS A 207 -18.47 -3.77 14.20
N LEU A 208 -17.32 -3.08 14.04
CA LEU A 208 -17.31 -1.62 13.96
C LEU A 208 -17.96 -1.11 12.67
N ALA A 209 -17.71 -1.78 11.54
CA ALA A 209 -18.36 -1.45 10.28
C ALA A 209 -19.88 -1.67 10.32
N GLY A 210 -20.32 -2.74 11.00
CA GLY A 210 -21.73 -3.09 11.20
C GLY A 210 -22.35 -2.58 12.50
N LEU A 211 -21.70 -1.63 13.22
CA LEU A 211 -22.12 -1.24 14.57
C LEU A 211 -23.58 -0.80 14.65
N LYS A 212 -24.05 -0.03 13.70
CA LYS A 212 -25.45 0.40 13.60
C LYS A 212 -26.41 -0.80 13.53
N THR A 213 -26.05 -1.81 12.77
CA THR A 213 -26.85 -3.05 12.66
C THR A 213 -26.86 -3.81 13.97
N VAL A 214 -25.69 -3.97 14.62
CA VAL A 214 -25.59 -4.63 15.93
C VAL A 214 -26.52 -3.96 16.95
N GLN A 215 -26.49 -2.63 17.03
CA GLN A 215 -27.32 -1.85 17.97
C GLN A 215 -28.81 -1.90 17.62
N LEU A 216 -29.17 -1.83 16.32
CA LEU A 216 -30.58 -1.86 15.90
C LEU A 216 -31.26 -3.20 16.19
N PHE A 217 -30.49 -4.30 16.15
CA PHE A 217 -31.01 -5.66 16.40
C PHE A 217 -30.73 -6.17 17.79
N GLY A 218 -30.11 -5.36 18.68
CA GLY A 218 -29.80 -5.75 20.07
C GLY A 218 -28.86 -6.97 20.16
N ALA A 219 -27.92 -7.09 19.18
CA ALA A 219 -27.03 -8.25 19.09
C ALA A 219 -25.72 -8.09 19.88
N GLU A 220 -25.60 -7.07 20.74
CA GLU A 220 -24.41 -6.78 21.54
C GLU A 220 -23.92 -7.97 22.37
N PRO A 221 -24.80 -8.72 23.08
CA PRO A 221 -24.35 -9.83 23.92
C PRO A 221 -23.69 -10.96 23.11
N GLU A 222 -24.22 -11.27 21.92
CA GLU A 222 -23.67 -12.31 21.05
C GLU A 222 -22.31 -11.88 20.47
N VAL A 223 -22.22 -10.63 20.00
CA VAL A 223 -20.98 -10.04 19.47
C VAL A 223 -19.91 -9.98 20.56
N GLU A 224 -20.26 -9.57 21.78
CA GLU A 224 -19.35 -9.56 22.92
C GLU A 224 -18.82 -10.95 23.23
N MET A 225 -19.71 -11.96 23.26
CA MET A 225 -19.33 -13.35 23.53
C MET A 225 -18.34 -13.87 22.46
N GLN A 226 -18.59 -13.63 21.18
CA GLN A 226 -17.70 -14.03 20.10
C GLN A 226 -16.34 -13.31 20.17
N TYR A 227 -16.34 -12.00 20.44
CA TYR A 227 -15.11 -11.24 20.63
C TYR A 227 -14.30 -11.73 21.83
N ARG A 228 -14.95 -12.02 22.94
CA ARG A 228 -14.34 -12.60 24.15
C ARG A 228 -13.68 -13.95 23.84
N ASN A 229 -14.32 -14.81 23.05
CA ASN A 229 -13.75 -16.10 22.63
C ASN A 229 -12.50 -15.92 21.76
N ASN A 230 -12.53 -15.02 20.78
CA ASN A 230 -11.38 -14.69 19.94
C ASN A 230 -10.22 -14.13 20.77
N THR A 231 -10.51 -13.17 21.65
CA THR A 231 -9.52 -12.55 22.54
C THR A 231 -8.93 -13.55 23.53
N SER A 232 -9.75 -14.47 24.08
CA SER A 232 -9.26 -15.52 24.99
C SER A 232 -8.31 -16.49 24.30
N THR A 233 -8.57 -16.79 23.03
CA THR A 233 -7.69 -17.63 22.20
C THR A 233 -6.36 -16.95 21.92
N PHE A 234 -6.39 -15.66 21.56
CA PHE A 234 -5.19 -14.83 21.43
C PHE A 234 -4.39 -14.78 22.74
N MET A 235 -5.05 -14.49 23.86
CA MET A 235 -4.40 -14.42 25.18
C MET A 235 -3.68 -15.73 25.55
N ARG A 236 -4.35 -16.89 25.37
CA ARG A 236 -3.73 -18.20 25.65
C ARG A 236 -2.50 -18.46 24.78
N ALA A 237 -2.59 -18.12 23.49
CA ALA A 237 -1.45 -18.26 22.56
C ALA A 237 -0.31 -17.32 22.96
N GLN A 238 -0.61 -16.06 23.28
CA GLN A 238 0.36 -15.06 23.71
C GLN A 238 1.06 -15.44 25.02
N LEU A 239 0.32 -15.95 26.02
CA LEU A 239 0.90 -16.44 27.27
C LEU A 239 1.88 -17.60 27.04
N LYS A 240 1.55 -18.52 26.10
CA LYS A 240 2.47 -19.59 25.73
C LYS A 240 3.72 -19.06 25.02
N ALA A 241 3.57 -18.08 24.11
CA ALA A 241 4.70 -17.44 23.45
C ALA A 241 5.60 -16.73 24.48
N ASN A 242 5.02 -15.93 25.39
CA ASN A 242 5.75 -15.24 26.46
C ASN A 242 6.50 -16.20 27.38
N LYS A 243 5.91 -17.39 27.68
CA LYS A 243 6.60 -18.43 28.47
C LYS A 243 7.88 -18.90 27.78
N TYR A 244 7.86 -19.15 26.48
CA TYR A 244 9.06 -19.57 25.73
C TYR A 244 10.05 -18.42 25.57
N ASP A 245 9.59 -17.19 25.40
CA ASP A 245 10.44 -16.00 25.33
C ASP A 245 11.18 -15.76 26.67
N ALA A 246 10.44 -15.80 27.77
CA ALA A 246 11.03 -15.72 29.13
C ALA A 246 12.01 -16.86 29.39
N ALA A 247 11.66 -18.09 28.96
CA ALA A 247 12.56 -19.24 29.10
C ALA A 247 13.85 -19.04 28.28
N LEU A 248 13.76 -18.48 27.09
CA LEU A 248 14.94 -18.18 26.26
C LEU A 248 15.87 -17.16 26.95
N TYR A 249 15.28 -16.06 27.47
CA TYR A 249 16.04 -15.04 28.19
C TYR A 249 16.73 -15.62 29.43
N SER A 250 15.96 -16.33 30.26
CA SER A 250 16.46 -16.94 31.52
C SER A 250 17.55 -17.99 31.24
N LEU A 251 17.41 -18.75 30.16
CA LEU A 251 18.37 -19.78 29.78
C LEU A 251 19.71 -19.17 29.39
N ILE A 252 19.71 -18.14 28.54
CA ILE A 252 20.93 -17.44 28.12
C ILE A 252 21.61 -16.78 29.34
N THR A 253 20.84 -16.06 30.16
CA THR A 253 21.36 -15.42 31.38
C THR A 253 21.90 -16.45 32.36
N GLY A 254 21.18 -17.54 32.60
CA GLY A 254 21.63 -18.63 33.48
C GLY A 254 22.93 -19.28 33.01
N ILE A 255 23.03 -19.59 31.71
CA ILE A 255 24.29 -20.17 31.16
C ILE A 255 25.42 -19.15 31.22
N THR A 256 25.15 -17.86 30.98
CA THR A 256 26.15 -16.79 31.13
C THR A 256 26.69 -16.77 32.59
N SER A 257 25.78 -16.84 33.58
CA SER A 257 26.18 -16.89 35.02
C SER A 257 26.97 -18.13 35.36
N ILE A 258 26.58 -19.30 34.83
CA ILE A 258 27.36 -20.55 35.01
C ILE A 258 28.73 -20.40 34.38
N THR A 259 28.81 -19.82 33.18
CA THR A 259 30.10 -19.60 32.51
C THR A 259 31.01 -18.66 33.29
N ILE A 260 30.45 -17.59 33.88
CA ILE A 260 31.18 -16.69 34.78
C ILE A 260 31.69 -17.48 35.98
N GLY A 261 30.84 -18.33 36.59
CA GLY A 261 31.26 -19.19 37.71
C GLY A 261 32.42 -20.13 37.33
N LEU A 262 32.38 -20.75 36.15
CA LEU A 262 33.44 -21.62 35.65
C LEU A 262 34.74 -20.83 35.38
N ILE A 263 34.66 -19.62 34.83
CA ILE A 263 35.78 -18.73 34.60
C ILE A 263 36.41 -18.30 35.90
N ILE A 264 35.59 -17.96 36.92
CA ILE A 264 36.10 -17.61 38.24
C ILE A 264 36.77 -18.82 38.89
N TRP A 265 36.13 -19.99 38.88
CA TRP A 265 36.69 -21.20 39.48
C TRP A 265 38.02 -21.61 38.86
N TYR A 266 38.08 -21.69 37.53
CA TYR A 266 39.29 -22.06 36.81
C TYR A 266 40.35 -20.94 36.86
N GLY A 267 39.96 -19.67 36.78
CA GLY A 267 40.82 -18.51 36.84
C GLY A 267 41.41 -18.28 38.21
N ALA A 268 40.67 -18.55 39.29
CA ALA A 268 41.19 -18.45 40.66
C ALA A 268 42.36 -19.40 40.90
N ASP A 269 42.27 -20.66 40.43
CA ASP A 269 43.39 -21.62 40.52
C ASP A 269 44.65 -21.08 39.79
N LYS A 270 44.47 -20.56 38.58
CA LYS A 270 45.57 -19.95 37.80
C LYS A 270 46.17 -18.70 38.46
N ILE A 271 45.34 -17.89 39.14
CA ILE A 271 45.83 -16.70 39.88
C ILE A 271 46.68 -17.15 41.07
N MET A 272 46.24 -18.18 41.80
CA MET A 272 47.03 -18.74 42.92
C MET A 272 48.38 -19.31 42.46
N GLN A 273 48.44 -19.87 41.25
CA GLN A 273 49.66 -20.32 40.59
C GLN A 273 50.48 -19.18 39.95
N SER A 274 50.03 -17.93 40.06
CA SER A 274 50.64 -16.74 39.46
C SER A 274 50.78 -16.79 37.93
N THR A 275 49.96 -17.61 37.25
CA THR A 275 49.98 -17.76 35.79
C THR A 275 48.92 -16.89 35.11
N LEU A 276 47.98 -16.32 35.85
CA LEU A 276 46.94 -15.41 35.39
C LEU A 276 46.84 -14.19 36.29
N SER A 277 46.60 -13.01 35.70
CA SER A 277 46.37 -11.79 36.47
C SER A 277 44.89 -11.59 36.80
N LEU A 278 44.61 -10.85 37.89
CA LEU A 278 43.26 -10.48 38.29
C LEU A 278 42.59 -9.60 37.23
N GLY A 279 43.33 -8.70 36.59
CA GLY A 279 42.85 -7.83 35.52
C GLY A 279 42.35 -8.62 34.31
N VAL A 280 43.07 -9.68 33.94
CA VAL A 280 42.64 -10.58 32.86
C VAL A 280 41.33 -11.28 33.22
N LEU A 281 41.20 -11.81 34.44
CA LEU A 281 39.95 -12.46 34.88
C LEU A 281 38.75 -11.52 34.79
N ILE A 282 38.88 -10.29 35.27
CA ILE A 282 37.80 -9.28 35.21
C ILE A 282 37.50 -8.87 33.78
N ALA A 283 38.49 -8.73 32.90
CA ALA A 283 38.29 -8.45 31.48
C ALA A 283 37.52 -9.58 30.78
N PHE A 284 37.81 -10.85 31.12
CA PHE A 284 37.05 -12.00 30.59
C PHE A 284 35.59 -11.97 30.99
N ILE A 285 35.27 -11.68 32.26
CA ILE A 285 33.90 -11.58 32.77
C ILE A 285 33.13 -10.48 32.03
N ASN A 286 33.71 -9.28 31.90
CA ASN A 286 33.07 -8.15 31.20
C ASN A 286 32.89 -8.41 29.71
N THR A 287 33.80 -9.14 29.07
CA THR A 287 33.74 -9.42 27.64
C THR A 287 32.69 -10.51 27.32
N LEU A 288 32.49 -11.43 28.27
CA LEU A 288 31.54 -12.53 28.10
C LEU A 288 30.12 -12.05 27.78
N GLU A 289 29.63 -11.03 28.48
CA GLU A 289 28.28 -10.47 28.22
C GLU A 289 28.20 -9.91 26.80
N LYS A 290 29.24 -9.24 26.30
CA LYS A 290 29.29 -8.67 24.95
C LYS A 290 29.28 -9.73 23.85
N ILE A 291 29.68 -10.98 24.16
CA ILE A 291 29.65 -12.11 23.23
C ILE A 291 28.27 -12.78 23.23
N PHE A 292 27.60 -12.89 24.37
CA PHE A 292 26.31 -13.61 24.45
C PHE A 292 25.09 -12.76 24.16
N VAL A 293 25.11 -11.43 24.33
CA VAL A 293 24.00 -10.54 23.98
C VAL A 293 23.63 -10.62 22.49
N PRO A 294 24.57 -10.54 21.53
CA PRO A 294 24.26 -10.70 20.12
C PRO A 294 23.57 -12.04 19.78
N LEU A 295 23.94 -13.11 20.47
CA LEU A 295 23.28 -14.42 20.25
C LEU A 295 21.81 -14.40 20.61
N ARG A 296 21.41 -13.64 21.62
CA ARG A 296 20.01 -13.44 21.99
C ARG A 296 19.27 -12.68 20.90
N ASP A 297 19.85 -11.60 20.40
CA ASP A 297 19.19 -10.67 19.48
C ASP A 297 19.20 -11.16 18.02
N PHE A 298 20.05 -12.13 17.70
CA PHE A 298 20.17 -12.72 16.36
C PHE A 298 18.86 -13.27 15.79
N THR A 299 17.96 -13.76 16.64
CA THR A 299 16.67 -14.30 16.19
C THR A 299 15.70 -13.21 15.74
N SER A 300 15.61 -12.12 16.49
CA SER A 300 14.76 -10.98 16.12
C SER A 300 15.25 -10.36 14.83
N GLN A 301 16.57 -10.25 14.65
CA GLN A 301 17.18 -9.74 13.43
C GLN A 301 16.89 -10.66 12.22
N ILE A 302 17.03 -11.99 12.34
CA ILE A 302 16.69 -12.93 11.27
C ILE A 302 15.20 -12.86 10.92
N THR A 303 14.33 -12.79 11.92
CA THR A 303 12.89 -12.68 11.68
C THR A 303 12.54 -11.37 10.95
N GLY A 304 13.19 -10.27 11.31
CA GLY A 304 13.08 -9.00 10.60
C GLY A 304 13.51 -9.12 9.13
N ILE A 305 14.66 -9.74 8.86
CA ILE A 305 15.15 -9.98 7.51
C ILE A 305 14.18 -10.85 6.69
N GLN A 306 13.63 -11.92 7.28
CA GLN A 306 12.63 -12.77 6.61
C GLN A 306 11.36 -12.01 6.25
N ARG A 307 10.92 -11.09 7.14
CA ARG A 307 9.79 -10.19 6.86
C ARG A 307 10.11 -9.24 5.71
N SER A 308 11.32 -8.69 5.66
CA SER A 308 11.75 -7.84 4.55
C SER A 308 11.76 -8.57 3.21
N PHE A 309 12.20 -9.81 3.16
CA PHE A 309 12.18 -10.58 1.91
C PHE A 309 10.75 -10.84 1.43
N ALA A 310 9.84 -11.22 2.33
CA ALA A 310 8.42 -11.34 1.97
C ALA A 310 7.81 -10.01 1.49
N ALA A 311 8.20 -8.90 2.13
CA ALA A 311 7.79 -7.56 1.70
C ALA A 311 8.37 -7.20 0.32
N PHE A 312 9.59 -7.62 0.01
CA PHE A 312 10.18 -7.45 -1.32
C PHE A 312 9.39 -8.20 -2.39
N ASP A 313 8.99 -9.47 -2.14
CA ASP A 313 8.16 -10.23 -3.07
C ASP A 313 6.87 -9.47 -3.40
N HIS A 314 6.17 -8.92 -2.38
CA HIS A 314 4.97 -8.11 -2.59
C HIS A 314 5.22 -6.82 -3.37
N ILE A 315 6.35 -6.16 -3.14
CA ILE A 315 6.74 -4.93 -3.84
C ILE A 315 7.14 -5.23 -5.27
N GLU A 316 7.80 -6.36 -5.51
CA GLU A 316 8.20 -6.80 -6.85
C GLU A 316 6.98 -7.10 -7.73
N GLU A 317 5.92 -7.71 -7.17
CA GLU A 317 4.64 -7.86 -7.88
C GLU A 317 4.14 -6.53 -8.44
N LEU A 318 4.26 -5.41 -7.66
CA LEU A 318 3.87 -4.09 -8.13
C LEU A 318 4.80 -3.54 -9.23
N PHE A 319 6.10 -3.92 -9.21
CA PHE A 319 7.03 -3.53 -10.27
C PHE A 319 6.84 -4.32 -11.57
N ILE A 320 6.33 -5.54 -11.50
CA ILE A 320 6.08 -6.41 -12.66
C ILE A 320 4.72 -6.12 -13.28
N GLU A 321 3.74 -5.63 -12.48
CA GLU A 321 2.39 -5.35 -12.98
C GLU A 321 2.44 -4.43 -14.20
N PRO A 322 1.77 -4.80 -15.33
CA PRO A 322 1.79 -4.00 -16.53
C PRO A 322 1.13 -2.64 -16.30
N VAL A 323 1.78 -1.58 -16.78
CA VAL A 323 1.22 -0.22 -16.79
C VAL A 323 0.59 0.07 -18.15
N GLU A 324 -0.48 0.86 -18.17
CA GLU A 324 -1.22 1.19 -19.40
C GLU A 324 -0.33 1.83 -20.49
N GLU A 325 0.70 2.58 -20.13
CA GLU A 325 1.62 3.23 -21.08
C GLU A 325 2.49 2.23 -21.87
N ASN A 326 2.71 1.02 -21.37
CA ASN A 326 3.51 -0.01 -22.05
C ASN A 326 2.73 -0.82 -23.09
N LEU A 327 1.43 -0.60 -23.22
CA LEU A 327 0.65 -1.07 -24.34
C LEU A 327 1.02 -0.19 -25.54
N LYS A 328 1.97 -0.66 -26.35
CA LYS A 328 2.65 0.06 -27.43
C LYS A 328 1.67 0.84 -28.31
N PRO A 329 1.71 2.17 -28.35
CA PRO A 329 1.04 2.91 -29.39
C PRO A 329 1.80 2.66 -30.70
N HIS A 330 1.18 2.00 -31.66
CA HIS A 330 1.78 1.77 -32.99
C HIS A 330 1.74 3.01 -33.90
N ILE A 331 1.18 4.12 -33.42
CA ILE A 331 0.97 5.34 -34.21
C ILE A 331 1.79 6.49 -33.60
N LYS A 332 2.43 7.30 -34.45
CA LYS A 332 3.16 8.49 -34.00
C LYS A 332 2.20 9.49 -33.36
N LEU A 333 2.58 10.05 -32.21
CA LEU A 333 1.80 11.03 -31.44
C LEU A 333 1.31 12.24 -32.28
N GLU A 334 2.06 12.65 -33.31
CA GLU A 334 1.69 13.75 -34.21
C GLU A 334 0.53 13.43 -35.14
N ASP A 335 0.47 12.21 -35.69
CA ASP A 335 -0.64 11.76 -36.55
C ASP A 335 -1.94 11.57 -35.73
N VAL A 336 -1.80 11.16 -34.45
CA VAL A 336 -2.90 11.03 -33.49
C VAL A 336 -3.46 12.41 -33.14
N LYS A 337 -2.61 13.41 -32.88
CA LYS A 337 -3.08 14.76 -32.50
C LYS A 337 -3.91 15.40 -33.61
N ASN A 338 -3.50 15.30 -34.87
CA ASN A 338 -4.19 15.93 -35.98
C ASN A 338 -5.57 15.30 -36.27
N ASN A 339 -5.74 13.99 -36.06
CA ASN A 339 -7.00 13.27 -36.30
C ASN A 339 -7.96 13.24 -35.10
N LEU A 340 -7.49 13.61 -33.90
CA LEU A 340 -8.26 13.58 -32.66
C LEU A 340 -8.54 14.98 -32.07
N ILE A 341 -8.31 16.05 -32.84
CA ILE A 341 -8.67 17.42 -32.40
C ILE A 341 -10.17 17.52 -32.14
N ASP A 342 -10.98 16.83 -32.93
CA ASP A 342 -12.44 16.85 -32.83
C ASP A 342 -13.02 15.42 -32.97
N PHE A 343 -14.11 15.17 -32.29
CA PHE A 343 -14.85 13.91 -32.41
C PHE A 343 -15.66 13.91 -33.70
N ARG A 344 -15.57 12.84 -34.51
CA ARG A 344 -16.36 12.62 -35.72
C ARG A 344 -17.26 11.40 -35.61
N SER A 345 -16.70 10.25 -35.23
CA SER A 345 -17.45 9.00 -35.08
C SER A 345 -16.75 8.04 -34.11
N LEU A 346 -17.58 7.22 -33.47
CA LEU A 346 -17.19 6.05 -32.71
C LEU A 346 -17.93 4.84 -33.29
N GLU A 347 -17.17 3.80 -33.66
CA GLU A 347 -17.73 2.60 -34.28
C GLU A 347 -17.31 1.35 -33.51
N PHE A 348 -18.30 0.54 -33.10
CA PHE A 348 -18.08 -0.80 -32.59
C PHE A 348 -18.35 -1.79 -33.73
N LYS A 349 -17.40 -2.67 -34.02
CA LYS A 349 -17.48 -3.70 -35.06
C LYS A 349 -17.28 -5.08 -34.47
N ASN A 350 -18.38 -5.81 -34.28
CA ASN A 350 -18.40 -7.19 -33.81
C ASN A 350 -17.63 -7.37 -32.48
N VAL A 351 -17.84 -6.45 -31.52
CA VAL A 351 -17.08 -6.41 -30.27
C VAL A 351 -17.63 -7.43 -29.29
N SER A 352 -16.74 -8.31 -28.81
CA SER A 352 -17.00 -9.24 -27.70
C SER A 352 -16.02 -9.00 -26.57
N TYR A 353 -16.48 -9.12 -25.32
CA TYR A 353 -15.65 -8.85 -24.15
C TYR A 353 -16.02 -9.73 -22.97
N GLN A 354 -14.98 -10.18 -22.22
CA GLN A 354 -15.07 -10.89 -20.95
C GLN A 354 -14.05 -10.31 -19.96
N TYR A 355 -14.39 -10.23 -18.67
CA TYR A 355 -13.49 -9.68 -17.65
C TYR A 355 -12.30 -10.60 -17.35
N LYS A 356 -12.52 -11.92 -17.35
CA LYS A 356 -11.48 -12.94 -17.25
C LYS A 356 -11.65 -13.94 -18.38
N LYS A 357 -10.55 -14.53 -18.84
CA LYS A 357 -10.56 -15.51 -19.94
C LYS A 357 -11.44 -16.75 -19.69
N GLU A 358 -11.76 -17.02 -18.42
CA GLU A 358 -12.55 -18.16 -17.97
C GLU A 358 -14.03 -17.79 -17.72
N ASP A 359 -14.36 -16.50 -17.72
CA ASP A 359 -15.73 -16.01 -17.47
C ASP A 359 -16.56 -16.05 -18.77
N GLU A 360 -17.88 -16.01 -18.64
CA GLU A 360 -18.77 -15.81 -19.78
C GLU A 360 -18.58 -14.42 -20.42
N TYR A 361 -18.82 -14.34 -21.72
CA TYR A 361 -18.80 -13.07 -22.43
C TYR A 361 -19.88 -12.14 -21.90
N VAL A 362 -19.47 -10.96 -21.43
CA VAL A 362 -20.35 -9.89 -20.98
C VAL A 362 -20.90 -9.09 -22.17
N LEU A 363 -20.11 -8.97 -23.25
CA LEU A 363 -20.55 -8.44 -24.54
C LEU A 363 -20.31 -9.49 -25.61
N ARG A 364 -21.28 -9.66 -26.53
CA ARG A 364 -21.25 -10.68 -27.59
C ARG A 364 -21.62 -10.03 -28.91
N HIS A 365 -20.65 -9.88 -29.81
CA HIS A 365 -20.81 -9.38 -31.18
C HIS A 365 -21.54 -8.03 -31.26
N VAL A 366 -21.25 -7.09 -30.36
CA VAL A 366 -21.86 -5.78 -30.30
C VAL A 366 -21.35 -4.91 -31.45
N SER A 367 -22.29 -4.35 -32.25
CA SER A 367 -21.94 -3.47 -33.37
C SER A 367 -22.90 -2.29 -33.43
N PHE A 368 -22.35 -1.07 -33.39
CA PHE A 368 -23.09 0.19 -33.53
C PHE A 368 -22.17 1.32 -33.97
N THR A 369 -22.72 2.43 -34.39
CA THR A 369 -22.00 3.64 -34.76
C THR A 369 -22.65 4.84 -34.07
N LEU A 370 -21.85 5.75 -33.55
CA LEU A 370 -22.23 7.04 -33.01
C LEU A 370 -21.51 8.13 -33.78
N LYS A 371 -22.24 9.10 -34.33
CA LYS A 371 -21.68 10.26 -35.03
C LYS A 371 -21.70 11.51 -34.17
N LYS A 372 -20.92 12.52 -34.57
CA LYS A 372 -20.93 13.84 -33.92
C LYS A 372 -22.36 14.42 -33.88
N GLY A 373 -22.75 14.89 -32.70
CA GLY A 373 -24.08 15.47 -32.46
C GLY A 373 -25.19 14.44 -32.15
N GLU A 374 -24.96 13.14 -32.37
CA GLU A 374 -25.94 12.11 -32.07
C GLU A 374 -25.99 11.78 -30.56
N LYS A 375 -27.15 11.36 -30.09
CA LYS A 375 -27.44 10.93 -28.72
C LYS A 375 -27.82 9.47 -28.74
N LEU A 376 -27.01 8.65 -28.09
CA LEU A 376 -27.16 7.21 -27.99
C LEU A 376 -27.59 6.83 -26.56
N ALA A 377 -28.76 6.18 -26.44
CA ALA A 377 -29.17 5.58 -25.17
C ALA A 377 -28.91 4.08 -25.15
N LEU A 378 -28.29 3.61 -24.07
CA LEU A 378 -28.10 2.19 -23.75
C LEU A 378 -29.14 1.78 -22.72
N VAL A 379 -30.05 0.86 -23.08
CA VAL A 379 -31.18 0.41 -22.25
C VAL A 379 -31.10 -1.10 -22.05
N GLY A 380 -31.54 -1.61 -20.91
CA GLY A 380 -31.59 -3.05 -20.63
C GLY A 380 -31.48 -3.34 -19.12
N GLU A 381 -31.67 -4.58 -18.74
CA GLU A 381 -31.60 -5.05 -17.36
C GLU A 381 -30.24 -4.79 -16.71
N THR A 382 -30.18 -4.78 -15.37
CA THR A 382 -28.91 -4.73 -14.64
C THR A 382 -28.06 -5.96 -14.99
N GLY A 383 -26.76 -5.75 -15.25
CA GLY A 383 -25.88 -6.82 -15.69
C GLY A 383 -25.92 -7.15 -17.20
N SER A 384 -26.70 -6.45 -18.02
CA SER A 384 -26.77 -6.71 -19.46
C SER A 384 -25.51 -6.29 -20.25
N GLY A 385 -24.56 -5.56 -19.67
CA GLY A 385 -23.31 -5.13 -20.32
C GLY A 385 -23.21 -3.63 -20.66
N LYS A 386 -24.21 -2.80 -20.28
CA LYS A 386 -24.23 -1.35 -20.58
C LYS A 386 -22.99 -0.60 -20.08
N SER A 387 -22.68 -0.70 -18.81
CA SER A 387 -21.51 -0.02 -18.21
C SER A 387 -20.19 -0.56 -18.77
N THR A 388 -20.15 -1.80 -19.26
CA THR A 388 -18.98 -2.38 -19.92
C THR A 388 -18.66 -1.65 -21.24
N ILE A 389 -19.66 -1.22 -22.00
CA ILE A 389 -19.45 -0.42 -23.21
C ILE A 389 -18.75 0.90 -22.86
N ILE A 390 -19.22 1.62 -21.83
CA ILE A 390 -18.60 2.88 -21.38
C ILE A 390 -17.17 2.63 -20.90
N ARG A 391 -16.93 1.54 -20.15
CA ARG A 391 -15.60 1.17 -19.66
C ARG A 391 -14.61 0.82 -20.78
N LEU A 392 -15.09 0.24 -21.89
CA LEU A 392 -14.26 0.01 -23.08
C LEU A 392 -13.93 1.32 -23.80
N ILE A 393 -14.90 2.21 -23.98
CA ILE A 393 -14.70 3.53 -24.61
C ILE A 393 -13.69 4.38 -23.82
N SER A 394 -13.80 4.38 -22.48
CA SER A 394 -12.89 5.11 -21.58
C SER A 394 -11.51 4.45 -21.44
N LYS A 395 -11.25 3.34 -22.14
CA LYS A 395 -10.02 2.54 -22.01
C LYS A 395 -9.73 2.10 -20.57
N SER A 396 -10.75 1.91 -19.75
CA SER A 396 -10.60 1.27 -18.44
C SER A 396 -10.27 -0.22 -18.59
N TYR A 397 -10.71 -0.82 -19.71
CA TYR A 397 -10.43 -2.20 -20.14
C TYR A 397 -10.10 -2.24 -21.62
N MET A 398 -9.21 -3.15 -22.04
CA MET A 398 -8.62 -3.15 -23.38
C MET A 398 -8.68 -4.50 -24.12
N ASN A 399 -8.84 -5.61 -23.42
CA ASN A 399 -8.74 -6.94 -24.02
C ASN A 399 -10.09 -7.41 -24.59
N TYR A 400 -10.57 -6.72 -25.63
CA TYR A 400 -11.79 -7.08 -26.38
C TYR A 400 -11.45 -7.76 -27.71
N GLU A 401 -12.36 -8.58 -28.20
CA GLU A 401 -12.36 -9.13 -29.56
C GLU A 401 -13.18 -8.23 -30.47
N GLY A 402 -12.86 -8.21 -31.77
CA GLY A 402 -13.46 -7.27 -32.73
C GLY A 402 -12.68 -5.98 -32.84
N SER A 403 -13.34 -4.87 -33.15
CA SER A 403 -12.69 -3.58 -33.41
C SER A 403 -13.53 -2.42 -32.89
N ILE A 404 -12.89 -1.48 -32.17
CA ILE A 404 -13.49 -0.21 -31.74
C ILE A 404 -12.72 0.91 -32.42
N LEU A 405 -13.36 1.64 -33.32
CA LEU A 405 -12.75 2.71 -34.09
C LEU A 405 -13.20 4.07 -33.59
N LEU A 406 -12.25 4.95 -33.29
CA LEU A 406 -12.47 6.36 -32.98
C LEU A 406 -11.97 7.20 -34.16
N ASN A 407 -12.85 7.91 -34.85
CA ASN A 407 -12.53 8.63 -36.09
C ASN A 407 -11.85 7.74 -37.14
N GLY A 408 -12.19 6.44 -37.20
CA GLY A 408 -11.57 5.47 -38.12
C GLY A 408 -10.24 4.86 -37.62
N ILE A 409 -9.73 5.28 -36.45
CA ILE A 409 -8.50 4.75 -35.84
C ILE A 409 -8.86 3.75 -34.76
N GLU A 410 -8.18 2.59 -34.74
CA GLU A 410 -8.41 1.57 -33.70
C GLU A 410 -8.08 2.12 -32.30
N LEU A 411 -9.06 2.03 -31.39
CA LEU A 411 -9.00 2.60 -30.03
C LEU A 411 -7.81 2.05 -29.24
N SER A 412 -7.49 0.76 -29.42
CA SER A 412 -6.36 0.12 -28.74
C SER A 412 -5.01 0.78 -29.06
N SER A 413 -4.86 1.34 -30.26
CA SER A 413 -3.62 1.99 -30.75
C SER A 413 -3.45 3.44 -30.28
N ILE A 414 -4.49 4.07 -29.74
CA ILE A 414 -4.47 5.48 -29.31
C ILE A 414 -4.03 5.56 -27.85
N PRO A 415 -3.06 6.40 -27.44
CA PRO A 415 -2.71 6.60 -26.04
C PRO A 415 -3.90 7.11 -25.22
N LYS A 416 -4.11 6.58 -23.99
CA LYS A 416 -5.23 6.97 -23.13
C LYS A 416 -5.29 8.49 -22.90
N LYS A 417 -4.15 9.12 -22.64
CA LYS A 417 -4.06 10.59 -22.48
C LYS A 417 -4.60 11.38 -23.66
N SER A 418 -4.49 10.83 -24.87
CA SER A 418 -4.98 11.48 -26.09
C SER A 418 -6.49 11.36 -26.28
N ILE A 419 -7.16 10.53 -25.50
CA ILE A 419 -8.61 10.32 -25.58
C ILE A 419 -9.35 11.12 -24.50
N LEU A 420 -8.69 11.37 -23.36
CA LEU A 420 -9.33 11.97 -22.18
C LEU A 420 -9.98 13.34 -22.47
N HIS A 421 -9.43 14.15 -23.40
CA HIS A 421 -10.03 15.43 -23.78
C HIS A 421 -11.21 15.30 -24.75
N LEU A 422 -11.43 14.12 -25.36
CA LEU A 422 -12.59 13.88 -26.23
C LEU A 422 -13.81 13.38 -25.45
N PHE A 423 -13.59 12.70 -24.32
CA PHE A 423 -14.65 12.08 -23.56
C PHE A 423 -14.74 12.66 -22.15
N SER A 424 -15.92 13.11 -21.75
CA SER A 424 -16.24 13.44 -20.37
C SER A 424 -17.11 12.34 -19.77
N LEU A 425 -16.67 11.75 -18.67
CA LEU A 425 -17.39 10.66 -17.99
C LEU A 425 -18.08 11.19 -16.73
N MET A 426 -19.36 10.99 -16.63
CA MET A 426 -20.16 11.15 -15.41
C MET A 426 -20.42 9.77 -14.82
N GLN A 427 -19.85 9.53 -13.65
CA GLN A 427 -19.98 8.24 -12.93
C GLN A 427 -21.22 8.23 -12.05
N GLN A 428 -21.80 7.05 -11.87
CA GLN A 428 -22.93 6.82 -10.97
C GLN A 428 -22.55 7.16 -9.52
N ASP A 429 -21.41 6.64 -9.04
CA ASP A 429 -20.89 6.92 -7.71
C ASP A 429 -19.92 8.11 -7.79
N VAL A 430 -20.36 9.24 -7.24
CA VAL A 430 -19.57 10.48 -7.27
C VAL A 430 -18.50 10.43 -6.20
N PHE A 431 -17.23 10.53 -6.62
CA PHE A 431 -16.11 10.70 -5.70
C PHE A 431 -15.64 12.15 -5.68
N LEU A 432 -15.56 12.73 -4.48
CA LEU A 432 -15.05 14.08 -4.24
C LEU A 432 -13.84 14.01 -3.32
N PHE A 433 -12.81 14.78 -3.63
CA PHE A 433 -11.61 14.89 -2.82
C PHE A 433 -11.85 15.80 -1.61
N ASP A 434 -11.16 15.55 -0.50
CA ASP A 434 -11.17 16.42 0.69
C ASP A 434 -10.37 17.72 0.46
N GLU A 435 -10.70 18.40 -0.64
CA GLU A 435 -10.16 19.66 -1.11
C GLU A 435 -11.30 20.66 -1.34
N ASP A 436 -11.01 21.85 -1.83
CA ASP A 436 -12.05 22.85 -2.11
C ASP A 436 -12.86 22.50 -3.38
N LEU A 437 -13.97 23.20 -3.58
CA LEU A 437 -14.86 22.98 -4.72
C LEU A 437 -14.21 23.36 -6.05
N ASN A 438 -13.33 24.38 -6.06
CA ASN A 438 -12.57 24.75 -7.25
C ASN A 438 -11.70 23.55 -7.71
N PHE A 439 -10.93 22.97 -6.78
CA PHE A 439 -10.13 21.76 -7.08
C PHE A 439 -11.01 20.59 -7.54
N ASN A 440 -12.16 20.39 -6.89
CA ASN A 440 -13.04 19.27 -7.23
C ASN A 440 -13.66 19.40 -8.63
N ILE A 441 -13.85 20.61 -9.14
CA ILE A 441 -14.34 20.86 -10.51
C ILE A 441 -13.17 20.78 -11.51
N SER A 442 -12.06 21.48 -11.23
CA SER A 442 -10.92 21.56 -12.13
C SER A 442 -10.03 20.30 -12.12
N LEU A 443 -10.04 19.51 -11.02
CA LEU A 443 -9.09 18.43 -10.72
C LEU A 443 -7.62 18.89 -10.80
N GLY A 444 -7.35 20.17 -10.47
CA GLY A 444 -6.02 20.76 -10.54
C GLY A 444 -5.48 20.93 -11.95
N ASN A 445 -6.33 20.89 -12.97
CA ASN A 445 -5.97 21.18 -14.35
C ASN A 445 -5.55 22.66 -14.45
N LYS A 446 -4.29 22.91 -14.82
CA LYS A 446 -3.69 24.24 -14.90
C LYS A 446 -4.17 25.05 -16.13
N ASP A 447 -4.78 24.39 -17.09
CA ASP A 447 -5.30 25.02 -18.30
C ASP A 447 -6.70 25.63 -18.07
N LEU A 448 -7.33 25.36 -16.90
CA LEU A 448 -8.61 25.91 -16.48
C LEU A 448 -8.40 27.06 -15.51
N ASP A 449 -8.97 28.22 -15.82
CA ASP A 449 -9.01 29.36 -14.92
C ASP A 449 -10.24 29.33 -13.98
N ASP A 450 -10.30 30.25 -13.01
CA ASP A 450 -11.45 30.34 -12.09
C ASP A 450 -12.77 30.66 -12.81
N ASN A 451 -12.72 31.34 -13.97
CA ASN A 451 -13.91 31.67 -14.74
C ASN A 451 -14.46 30.44 -15.45
N ASP A 452 -13.57 29.58 -16.00
CA ASP A 452 -13.97 28.31 -16.61
C ASP A 452 -14.70 27.42 -15.61
N VAL A 453 -14.20 27.36 -14.36
CA VAL A 453 -14.80 26.60 -13.26
C VAL A 453 -16.19 27.19 -12.91
N ILE A 454 -16.30 28.51 -12.82
CA ILE A 454 -17.55 29.20 -12.51
C ILE A 454 -18.56 28.99 -13.64
N ASP A 455 -18.15 29.09 -14.90
CA ASP A 455 -19.05 28.95 -16.05
C ASP A 455 -19.51 27.50 -16.22
N ALA A 456 -18.63 26.51 -15.95
CA ALA A 456 -19.05 25.12 -15.89
C ALA A 456 -20.08 24.88 -14.77
N ALA A 457 -19.88 25.46 -13.59
CA ALA A 457 -20.84 25.36 -12.49
C ALA A 457 -22.17 26.04 -12.79
N LYS A 458 -22.16 27.21 -13.46
CA LYS A 458 -23.38 27.89 -13.94
C LYS A 458 -24.12 27.06 -14.99
N TYR A 459 -23.37 26.41 -15.89
CA TYR A 459 -23.96 25.60 -16.96
C TYR A 459 -24.83 24.47 -16.43
N VAL A 460 -24.41 23.85 -15.30
CA VAL A 460 -25.10 22.73 -14.65
C VAL A 460 -25.92 23.14 -13.42
N TYR A 461 -26.18 24.42 -13.24
CA TYR A 461 -26.94 24.98 -12.10
C TYR A 461 -26.30 24.78 -10.72
N ALA A 462 -25.05 24.39 -10.63
CA ALA A 462 -24.34 24.22 -9.38
C ALA A 462 -23.95 25.56 -8.71
N HIS A 463 -23.75 26.62 -9.49
CA HIS A 463 -23.30 27.92 -9.03
C HIS A 463 -24.15 28.48 -7.87
N ASN A 464 -25.47 28.34 -7.96
CA ASN A 464 -26.40 28.95 -6.99
C ASN A 464 -26.21 28.41 -5.58
N PHE A 465 -26.06 27.10 -5.42
CA PHE A 465 -25.78 26.54 -4.09
C PHE A 465 -24.33 26.80 -3.63
N ILE A 466 -23.36 26.82 -4.56
CA ILE A 466 -21.95 27.08 -4.24
C ILE A 466 -21.80 28.49 -3.63
N VAL A 467 -22.43 29.51 -4.21
CA VAL A 467 -22.40 30.89 -3.69
C VAL A 467 -23.02 30.97 -2.31
N GLY A 468 -23.98 30.14 -1.96
CA GLY A 468 -24.57 30.06 -0.63
C GLY A 468 -23.69 29.42 0.44
N LEU A 469 -22.58 28.77 0.06
CA LEU A 469 -21.67 28.11 1.00
C LEU A 469 -20.62 29.11 1.58
N PRO A 470 -20.17 28.90 2.83
CA PRO A 470 -19.11 29.72 3.43
C PRO A 470 -17.79 29.59 2.63
N GLY A 471 -17.32 30.70 2.04
CA GLY A 471 -16.11 30.67 1.20
C GLY A 471 -16.35 30.27 -0.26
N GLN A 472 -17.60 29.96 -0.66
CA GLN A 472 -18.02 29.70 -2.03
C GLN A 472 -17.16 28.58 -2.69
N TYR A 473 -16.50 28.85 -3.79
CA TYR A 473 -15.64 27.89 -4.50
C TYR A 473 -14.42 27.40 -3.67
N LYS A 474 -14.03 28.14 -2.61
CA LYS A 474 -12.99 27.76 -1.65
C LYS A 474 -13.53 26.95 -0.47
N PHE A 475 -14.81 26.58 -0.49
CA PHE A 475 -15.40 25.71 0.53
C PHE A 475 -14.74 24.34 0.51
N LYS A 476 -14.13 23.92 1.63
CA LYS A 476 -13.43 22.62 1.75
C LYS A 476 -14.41 21.51 2.05
N LEU A 477 -14.32 20.48 1.24
CA LEU A 477 -15.04 19.23 1.46
C LEU A 477 -14.37 18.39 2.54
N LYS A 478 -15.15 17.53 3.18
CA LYS A 478 -14.72 16.59 4.23
C LYS A 478 -15.38 15.25 4.03
N ASN A 479 -14.67 14.17 4.40
CA ASN A 479 -15.17 12.80 4.30
C ASN A 479 -15.70 12.48 2.88
N SER A 480 -14.90 12.76 1.86
CA SER A 480 -15.23 12.54 0.45
C SER A 480 -16.55 13.23 0.00
N GLY A 481 -16.77 14.45 0.50
CA GLY A 481 -17.98 15.22 0.18
C GLY A 481 -19.17 14.96 1.11
N GLY A 482 -18.98 14.30 2.26
CA GLY A 482 -20.04 14.01 3.23
C GLY A 482 -20.72 15.24 3.85
N ASN A 483 -20.20 16.45 3.61
CA ASN A 483 -20.79 17.71 3.98
C ASN A 483 -21.61 18.39 2.86
N LEU A 484 -21.88 17.66 1.75
CA LEU A 484 -22.80 18.03 0.70
C LEU A 484 -23.95 17.02 0.64
N SER A 485 -25.12 17.42 0.08
CA SER A 485 -26.16 16.46 -0.28
C SER A 485 -25.72 15.61 -1.48
N ALA A 486 -26.28 14.41 -1.64
CA ALA A 486 -25.98 13.53 -2.78
C ALA A 486 -26.20 14.25 -4.13
N GLY A 487 -27.28 15.05 -4.25
CA GLY A 487 -27.55 15.82 -5.46
C GLY A 487 -26.55 16.95 -5.69
N GLN A 488 -26.13 17.67 -4.62
CA GLN A 488 -25.10 18.68 -4.74
C GLN A 488 -23.77 18.08 -5.19
N ALA A 489 -23.38 16.93 -4.63
CA ALA A 489 -22.19 16.18 -5.06
C ALA A 489 -22.29 15.79 -6.55
N GLN A 490 -23.46 15.37 -7.01
CA GLN A 490 -23.71 15.03 -8.41
C GLN A 490 -23.60 16.25 -9.34
N LEU A 491 -24.13 17.40 -8.94
CA LEU A 491 -23.97 18.66 -9.70
C LEU A 491 -22.50 19.09 -9.80
N ILE A 492 -21.68 18.88 -8.76
CA ILE A 492 -20.22 19.10 -8.83
C ILE A 492 -19.57 18.15 -9.81
N SER A 493 -19.95 16.86 -9.84
CA SER A 493 -19.46 15.90 -10.83
C SER A 493 -19.83 16.31 -12.27
N PHE A 494 -21.02 16.88 -12.48
CA PHE A 494 -21.41 17.43 -13.77
C PHE A 494 -20.60 18.66 -14.15
N ALA A 495 -20.38 19.60 -13.21
CA ALA A 495 -19.52 20.75 -13.45
C ALA A 495 -18.09 20.31 -13.82
N ARG A 496 -17.55 19.29 -13.14
CA ARG A 496 -16.25 18.66 -13.47
C ARG A 496 -16.21 18.16 -14.91
N ALA A 497 -17.23 17.39 -15.32
CA ALA A 497 -17.29 16.83 -16.67
C ALA A 497 -17.39 17.92 -17.76
N ILE A 498 -18.06 19.04 -17.48
CA ILE A 498 -18.16 20.18 -18.38
C ILE A 498 -16.85 20.97 -18.43
N ALA A 499 -16.25 21.28 -17.29
CA ALA A 499 -15.00 22.01 -17.21
C ALA A 499 -13.88 21.34 -18.00
N GLN A 500 -13.83 19.98 -18.02
CA GLN A 500 -12.84 19.23 -18.81
C GLN A 500 -13.05 19.33 -20.33
N GLY A 501 -14.16 19.88 -20.81
CA GLY A 501 -14.37 20.27 -22.22
C GLY A 501 -14.59 19.12 -23.22
N GLY A 502 -14.92 17.91 -22.77
CA GLY A 502 -15.10 16.74 -23.65
C GLY A 502 -16.15 16.93 -24.75
N HIS A 503 -15.86 16.41 -25.93
CA HIS A 503 -16.74 16.46 -27.11
C HIS A 503 -17.90 15.46 -27.00
N VAL A 504 -17.67 14.31 -26.36
CA VAL A 504 -18.63 13.25 -26.11
C VAL A 504 -18.85 13.11 -24.62
N LEU A 505 -20.07 13.25 -24.19
CA LEU A 505 -20.48 13.06 -22.82
C LEU A 505 -20.96 11.63 -22.60
N MET A 506 -20.33 10.92 -21.67
CA MET A 506 -20.75 9.59 -21.24
C MET A 506 -21.47 9.71 -19.90
N LEU A 507 -22.74 9.36 -19.85
CA LEU A 507 -23.60 9.41 -18.67
C LEU A 507 -23.84 7.98 -18.16
N ASP A 508 -23.46 7.70 -16.91
CA ASP A 508 -23.89 6.50 -16.19
C ASP A 508 -24.92 6.97 -15.14
N GLU A 509 -26.22 6.93 -15.50
CA GLU A 509 -27.31 7.59 -14.77
C GLU A 509 -27.90 6.65 -13.71
N ALA A 510 -27.61 6.90 -12.43
CA ALA A 510 -28.39 6.38 -11.31
C ALA A 510 -28.53 7.46 -10.21
N THR A 511 -29.75 7.96 -10.07
CA THR A 511 -30.08 9.02 -9.09
C THR A 511 -31.14 8.50 -8.11
N SER A 512 -30.79 7.53 -7.26
CA SER A 512 -31.77 6.87 -6.38
C SER A 512 -31.96 7.52 -5.00
N SER A 513 -31.30 8.65 -4.70
CA SER A 513 -31.31 9.21 -3.32
C SER A 513 -31.17 10.75 -3.28
N VAL A 514 -31.85 11.47 -4.19
CA VAL A 514 -31.75 12.92 -4.30
C VAL A 514 -33.10 13.55 -3.94
N ASP A 515 -33.06 14.69 -3.25
CA ASP A 515 -34.26 15.49 -2.96
C ASP A 515 -34.88 16.06 -4.22
N SER A 516 -36.19 16.28 -4.23
CA SER A 516 -36.97 16.65 -5.43
C SER A 516 -36.50 17.94 -6.08
N LEU A 517 -36.07 18.96 -5.31
CA LEU A 517 -35.60 20.22 -5.87
C LEU A 517 -34.26 20.05 -6.60
N THR A 518 -33.31 19.34 -5.98
CA THR A 518 -32.02 19.07 -6.62
C THR A 518 -32.17 18.12 -7.82
N GLU A 519 -33.12 17.20 -7.75
CA GLU A 519 -33.48 16.34 -8.89
C GLU A 519 -33.94 17.14 -10.11
N GLU A 520 -34.77 18.15 -9.93
CA GLU A 520 -35.21 19.04 -11.01
C GLU A 520 -34.01 19.79 -11.64
N LEU A 521 -33.09 20.30 -10.84
CA LEU A 521 -31.87 20.95 -11.33
C LEU A 521 -31.00 19.96 -12.13
N ILE A 522 -30.84 18.74 -11.66
CA ILE A 522 -30.11 17.69 -12.35
C ILE A 522 -30.77 17.38 -13.71
N GLN A 523 -32.10 17.26 -13.74
CA GLN A 523 -32.84 17.02 -15.00
C GLN A 523 -32.71 18.18 -15.99
N MET A 524 -32.76 19.44 -15.51
CA MET A 524 -32.51 20.59 -16.36
C MET A 524 -31.08 20.60 -16.91
N ALA A 525 -30.07 20.26 -16.08
CA ALA A 525 -28.70 20.14 -16.54
C ALA A 525 -28.53 19.06 -17.60
N ILE A 526 -29.07 17.86 -17.38
CA ILE A 526 -29.05 16.75 -18.35
C ILE A 526 -29.76 17.18 -19.64
N GLY A 527 -30.95 17.78 -19.56
CA GLY A 527 -31.71 18.25 -20.73
C GLY A 527 -30.94 19.27 -21.58
N LYS A 528 -30.17 20.17 -20.93
CA LYS A 528 -29.29 21.12 -21.60
C LYS A 528 -28.11 20.43 -22.27
N LEU A 529 -27.47 19.51 -21.56
CA LEU A 529 -26.34 18.72 -22.05
C LEU A 529 -26.72 17.87 -23.27
N LEU A 530 -27.88 17.25 -23.23
CA LEU A 530 -28.42 16.47 -24.36
C LEU A 530 -28.69 17.32 -25.62
N LYS A 531 -28.92 18.62 -25.49
CA LYS A 531 -29.11 19.49 -26.68
C LYS A 531 -27.79 19.88 -27.34
N ASP A 532 -26.75 20.11 -26.54
CA ASP A 532 -25.55 20.79 -27.01
C ASP A 532 -24.38 19.83 -27.35
N LYS A 533 -24.40 18.58 -26.88
CA LYS A 533 -23.27 17.65 -26.96
C LYS A 533 -23.64 16.34 -27.66
N THR A 534 -22.62 15.62 -28.16
CA THR A 534 -22.72 14.19 -28.47
C THR A 534 -22.81 13.41 -27.16
N VAL A 535 -23.77 12.51 -27.03
CA VAL A 535 -24.01 11.84 -25.73
C VAL A 535 -24.14 10.33 -25.91
N ILE A 536 -23.53 9.59 -24.98
CA ILE A 536 -23.79 8.17 -24.73
C ILE A 536 -24.35 8.08 -23.32
N ALA A 537 -25.59 7.68 -23.15
CA ALA A 537 -26.25 7.58 -21.85
C ALA A 537 -26.62 6.14 -21.51
N ILE A 538 -26.25 5.63 -20.33
CA ILE A 538 -26.93 4.48 -19.74
C ILE A 538 -28.18 5.03 -19.08
N ALA A 539 -29.30 4.85 -19.77
CA ALA A 539 -30.52 5.52 -19.40
C ALA A 539 -31.37 4.62 -18.48
N HIS A 540 -31.64 5.12 -17.29
CA HIS A 540 -32.59 4.58 -16.33
C HIS A 540 -33.87 5.45 -16.24
N ARG A 541 -33.89 6.61 -16.94
CA ARG A 541 -35.00 7.56 -16.92
C ARG A 541 -35.62 7.70 -18.31
N LEU A 542 -36.93 7.73 -18.33
CA LEU A 542 -37.71 7.84 -19.57
C LEU A 542 -37.44 9.15 -20.34
N SER A 543 -37.16 10.26 -19.61
CA SER A 543 -36.83 11.56 -20.22
C SER A 543 -35.53 11.52 -21.03
N THR A 544 -34.50 10.82 -20.54
CA THR A 544 -33.22 10.66 -21.25
C THR A 544 -33.41 9.77 -22.48
N ILE A 545 -34.20 8.69 -22.36
CA ILE A 545 -34.45 7.74 -23.43
C ILE A 545 -35.22 8.41 -24.58
N LYS A 546 -36.30 9.15 -24.27
CA LYS A 546 -37.16 9.81 -25.27
C LYS A 546 -36.42 10.84 -26.12
N ASN A 547 -35.45 11.52 -25.57
CA ASN A 547 -34.69 12.56 -26.23
C ASN A 547 -33.45 12.04 -26.97
N SER A 548 -33.29 10.71 -27.10
CA SER A 548 -32.15 10.09 -27.78
C SER A 548 -32.47 9.81 -29.24
N ASP A 549 -31.51 10.07 -30.14
CA ASP A 549 -31.66 9.82 -31.58
C ASP A 549 -31.63 8.32 -31.89
N GLN A 550 -30.89 7.56 -31.11
CA GLN A 550 -30.77 6.11 -31.22
C GLN A 550 -30.84 5.45 -29.85
N ILE A 551 -31.61 4.38 -29.72
CA ILE A 551 -31.70 3.54 -28.54
C ILE A 551 -31.17 2.14 -28.91
N LEU A 552 -30.27 1.61 -28.09
CA LEU A 552 -29.81 0.22 -28.17
C LEU A 552 -30.32 -0.54 -26.96
N VAL A 553 -31.15 -1.55 -27.21
CA VAL A 553 -31.64 -2.45 -26.17
C VAL A 553 -30.65 -3.61 -26.02
N ILE A 554 -30.05 -3.72 -24.86
CA ILE A 554 -29.02 -4.72 -24.60
C ILE A 554 -29.59 -5.79 -23.66
N LYS A 555 -29.53 -7.05 -24.09
CA LYS A 555 -29.96 -8.21 -23.31
C LYS A 555 -28.88 -9.30 -23.39
N ARG A 556 -28.37 -9.73 -22.22
CA ARG A 556 -27.32 -10.76 -22.13
C ARG A 556 -26.08 -10.48 -23.01
N GLY A 557 -25.66 -9.23 -23.06
CA GLY A 557 -24.46 -8.81 -23.81
C GLY A 557 -24.68 -8.63 -25.32
N GLN A 558 -25.91 -8.72 -25.83
CA GLN A 558 -26.23 -8.55 -27.27
C GLN A 558 -27.19 -7.40 -27.46
N ILE A 559 -27.08 -6.71 -28.59
CA ILE A 559 -28.08 -5.73 -29.03
C ILE A 559 -29.26 -6.51 -29.65
N VAL A 560 -30.39 -6.49 -28.95
CA VAL A 560 -31.61 -7.20 -29.39
C VAL A 560 -32.56 -6.31 -30.19
N GLU A 561 -32.53 -5.00 -29.92
CA GLU A 561 -33.33 -3.99 -30.66
C GLU A 561 -32.51 -2.70 -30.82
N ARG A 562 -32.77 -1.99 -31.91
CA ARG A 562 -32.26 -0.64 -32.14
C ARG A 562 -33.30 0.19 -32.92
N GLY A 563 -33.40 1.48 -32.61
CA GLY A 563 -34.27 2.43 -33.28
C GLY A 563 -34.49 3.70 -32.46
N SER A 564 -35.40 4.55 -32.92
CA SER A 564 -35.90 5.67 -32.13
C SER A 564 -36.92 5.19 -31.07
N HIS A 565 -37.27 6.08 -30.15
CA HIS A 565 -38.29 5.79 -29.13
C HIS A 565 -39.63 5.38 -29.76
N GLU A 566 -40.05 6.07 -30.82
CA GLU A 566 -41.32 5.83 -31.51
C GLU A 566 -41.32 4.48 -32.25
N ASP A 567 -40.23 4.17 -32.99
CA ASP A 567 -40.09 2.92 -33.74
C ASP A 567 -40.14 1.70 -32.80
N LEU A 568 -39.44 1.77 -31.68
CA LEU A 568 -39.35 0.67 -30.72
C LEU A 568 -40.65 0.46 -29.93
N LEU A 569 -41.47 1.50 -29.74
CA LEU A 569 -42.81 1.37 -29.13
C LEU A 569 -43.77 0.66 -30.06
N VAL A 570 -43.73 0.98 -31.37
CA VAL A 570 -44.58 0.35 -32.37
C VAL A 570 -44.31 -1.15 -32.49
N ASN A 571 -43.02 -1.54 -32.35
CA ASN A 571 -42.60 -2.95 -32.49
C ASN A 571 -43.05 -3.84 -31.32
N GLN A 572 -43.53 -3.29 -30.20
CA GLN A 572 -43.98 -4.01 -28.99
C GLN A 572 -42.99 -5.08 -28.48
N GLY A 573 -41.69 -4.87 -28.68
CA GLY A 573 -40.61 -5.80 -28.34
C GLY A 573 -40.10 -5.64 -26.91
N PRO A 574 -38.87 -6.14 -26.62
CA PRO A 574 -38.19 -6.02 -25.35
C PRO A 574 -38.12 -4.59 -24.78
N TYR A 575 -38.00 -3.57 -25.64
CA TYR A 575 -38.05 -2.17 -25.23
C TYR A 575 -39.40 -1.77 -24.60
N ALA A 576 -40.52 -2.13 -25.28
CA ALA A 576 -41.86 -1.81 -24.78
C ALA A 576 -42.13 -2.53 -23.44
N SER A 577 -41.66 -3.77 -23.28
CA SER A 577 -41.79 -4.53 -22.04
C SER A 577 -41.04 -3.85 -20.89
N LEU A 578 -39.78 -3.42 -21.09
CA LEU A 578 -38.98 -2.70 -20.08
C LEU A 578 -39.63 -1.39 -19.63
N LEU A 579 -40.28 -0.67 -20.56
CA LEU A 579 -41.01 0.56 -20.23
C LEU A 579 -42.28 0.29 -19.42
N GLN A 580 -43.00 -0.79 -19.72
CA GLN A 580 -44.19 -1.18 -18.97
C GLN A 580 -43.85 -1.59 -17.55
N GLU A 581 -42.80 -2.40 -17.34
CA GLU A 581 -42.29 -2.77 -16.02
C GLU A 581 -41.82 -1.55 -15.23
N GLY A 582 -41.06 -0.63 -15.84
CA GLY A 582 -40.64 0.62 -15.23
C GLY A 582 -41.79 1.58 -14.87
N THR A 583 -42.86 1.59 -15.65
CA THR A 583 -44.04 2.43 -15.40
C THR A 583 -44.91 1.85 -14.28
N VAL A 584 -45.01 0.53 -14.16
CA VAL A 584 -45.72 -0.15 -13.06
C VAL A 584 -45.03 0.13 -11.73
N LEU A 585 -43.70 0.02 -11.67
CA LEU A 585 -42.93 0.33 -10.44
C LEU A 585 -43.04 1.81 -10.03
N ALA A 586 -43.09 2.74 -10.99
CA ALA A 586 -43.27 4.17 -10.72
C ALA A 586 -44.72 4.54 -10.29
N ASN A 587 -45.72 3.79 -10.74
CA ASN A 587 -47.10 4.01 -10.34
C ASN A 587 -47.45 3.38 -8.98
N ASP A 588 -46.83 2.25 -8.61
CA ASP A 588 -47.01 1.65 -7.29
C ASP A 588 -46.39 2.54 -6.17
N ALA A 589 -45.23 3.15 -6.45
CA ALA A 589 -44.63 4.12 -5.53
C ALA A 589 -45.46 5.41 -5.35
N ARG A 590 -46.32 5.76 -6.28
CA ARG A 590 -47.24 6.92 -6.16
C ARG A 590 -48.60 6.57 -5.52
N LYS A 591 -48.91 5.29 -5.32
CA LYS A 591 -50.14 4.86 -4.64
C LYS A 591 -49.93 4.62 -3.14
N GLU A 592 -48.70 4.54 -2.68
CA GLU A 592 -48.34 4.37 -1.25
C GLU A 592 -47.95 5.70 -0.58
N THR A 593 -47.98 6.83 -1.28
CA THR A 593 -47.86 8.20 -0.72
C THR A 593 -49.20 8.94 -0.87
#